data_a203ae61e1839d8b0c47511b90024b7c
#
_entry.id   a203ae61e1839d8b0c47511b90024b7c
#
_cell.length_a   1.000
_cell.length_b   1.000
_cell.length_c   1.000
_cell.angle_alpha   90.00
_cell.angle_beta   90.00
_cell.angle_gamma   90.00
#
_symmetry.space_group_name_H-M   'P 1'
#
loop_
_entity.id
_entity.type
_entity.pdbx_description
1 polymer ?
#
loop_
_entity_poly.entity_id
_entity_poly.type
_entity_poly.pdbx_seq_one_letter_code
_entity_poly.pdbx_strand_id
1 'polypeptide(L)' 'MTNKNDSLAKTSKNLMLSEPYYGFFLIMLNKVWNNKIVPTAGVSKNNINYQLTINEDFWTSLSEDHRLGLLKHELN' A
#
# COMPACT_ATOMS: atom_id res chain seq x y z
N MET A 1 -2.71 12.36 15.98
CA MET A 1 -2.67 10.91 15.73
C MET A 1 -2.81 10.64 14.25
N THR A 2 -1.95 9.83 13.69
CA THR A 2 -1.94 9.56 12.25
C THR A 2 -2.95 8.46 11.92
N ASN A 3 -3.91 8.72 11.04
CA ASN A 3 -4.85 7.69 10.62
C ASN A 3 -4.25 6.84 9.48
N LYS A 4 -4.97 5.78 9.08
CA LYS A 4 -4.47 4.85 8.08
C LYS A 4 -4.21 5.52 6.73
N ASN A 5 -5.06 6.46 6.32
CA ASN A 5 -4.89 7.14 5.04
C ASN A 5 -3.68 8.06 5.06
N ASP A 6 -3.45 8.78 6.17
CA ASP A 6 -2.27 9.62 6.32
C ASP A 6 -1.00 8.78 6.35
N SER A 7 -1.06 7.64 7.03
CA SER A 7 0.06 6.71 7.10
C SER A 7 0.40 6.15 5.71
N LEU A 8 -0.61 5.76 4.94
CA LEU A 8 -0.40 5.26 3.59
C LEU A 8 0.18 6.35 2.68
N ALA A 9 -0.31 7.57 2.81
CA ALA A 9 0.20 8.70 2.04
C ALA A 9 1.66 8.97 2.37
N LYS A 10 2.03 8.91 3.65
CA LYS A 10 3.41 9.12 4.08
C LYS A 10 4.32 8.03 3.53
N THR A 11 3.91 6.77 3.62
CA THR A 11 4.70 5.66 3.11
C THR A 11 4.83 5.75 1.58
N SER A 12 3.76 6.14 0.89
CA SER A 12 3.79 6.32 -0.56
C SER A 12 4.76 7.42 -0.97
N LYS A 13 4.78 8.54 -0.23
CA LYS A 13 5.71 9.63 -0.48
C LYS A 13 7.16 9.19 -0.26
N ASN A 14 7.41 8.46 0.82
CA ASN A 14 8.75 7.96 1.11
C ASN A 14 9.21 7.01 0.00
N LEU A 15 8.31 6.15 -0.49
CA LEU A 15 8.61 5.25 -1.57
C LEU A 15 8.91 6.02 -2.87
N MET A 16 8.12 7.06 -3.15
CA MET A 16 8.34 7.91 -4.33
C MET A 16 9.72 8.56 -4.29
N LEU A 17 10.17 9.00 -3.11
CA LEU A 17 11.45 9.67 -2.96
C LEU A 17 12.63 8.70 -3.06
N SER A 18 12.47 7.49 -2.53
CA SER A 18 13.55 6.51 -2.51
C SER A 18 13.58 5.63 -3.77
N GLU A 19 12.44 5.29 -4.31
CA GLU A 19 12.33 4.44 -5.49
C GLU A 19 11.16 4.91 -6.36
N PRO A 20 11.40 5.92 -7.21
CA PRO A 20 10.33 6.58 -7.96
C PRO A 20 9.48 5.64 -8.83
N TYR A 21 10.07 4.59 -9.37
CA TYR A 21 9.34 3.63 -10.19
C TYR A 21 8.19 3.01 -9.40
N TYR A 22 8.49 2.52 -8.21
CA TYR A 22 7.47 1.92 -7.35
C TYR A 22 6.47 2.96 -6.86
N GLY A 23 6.95 4.16 -6.55
CA GLY A 23 6.06 5.23 -6.09
C GLY A 23 5.05 5.64 -7.14
N PHE A 24 5.48 5.79 -8.39
CA PHE A 24 4.57 6.08 -9.49
C PHE A 24 3.55 4.98 -9.69
N PHE A 25 4.00 3.73 -9.67
CA PHE A 25 3.09 2.59 -9.82
C PHE A 25 2.04 2.60 -8.73
N LEU A 26 2.46 2.85 -7.49
CA LEU A 26 1.54 2.89 -6.34
C LEU A 26 0.49 4.00 -6.49
N ILE A 27 0.90 5.17 -6.99
CA ILE A 27 -0.03 6.28 -7.18
C ILE A 27 -1.11 5.93 -8.21
N MET A 28 -0.75 5.14 -9.23
CA MET A 28 -1.68 4.75 -10.28
C MET A 28 -2.69 3.68 -9.82
N LEU A 29 -2.43 3.00 -8.71
CA LEU A 29 -3.32 1.96 -8.23
C LEU A 29 -4.51 2.53 -7.50
N ASN A 30 -5.67 1.87 -7.65
CA ASN A 30 -6.78 2.09 -6.73
C ASN A 30 -6.44 1.42 -5.41
N LYS A 31 -6.62 2.15 -4.31
CA LYS A 31 -6.27 1.64 -2.98
C LYS A 31 -7.54 1.44 -2.15
N VAL A 32 -7.69 0.24 -1.60
CA VAL A 32 -8.89 -0.15 -0.85
C VAL A 32 -8.48 -0.79 0.46
N TRP A 33 -9.13 -0.40 1.54
CA TRP A 33 -8.97 -1.02 2.85
C TRP A 33 -10.04 -2.10 3.01
N ASN A 34 -9.59 -3.34 3.28
CA ASN A 34 -10.52 -4.44 3.48
C ASN A 34 -9.89 -5.52 4.34
N ASN A 35 -10.45 -5.75 5.53
CA ASN A 35 -9.92 -6.72 6.49
C ASN A 35 -10.46 -8.14 6.27
N LYS A 36 -11.38 -8.33 5.33
CA LYS A 36 -12.01 -9.63 5.13
C LYS A 36 -11.42 -10.40 3.97
N ILE A 37 -11.00 -9.70 2.92
CA ILE A 37 -10.54 -10.33 1.69
C ILE A 37 -9.08 -10.79 1.81
N VAL A 38 -8.24 -9.97 2.44
CA VAL A 38 -6.81 -10.28 2.54
C VAL A 38 -6.33 -10.21 3.98
N PRO A 39 -5.42 -11.11 4.40
CA PRO A 39 -4.85 -11.05 5.75
C PRO A 39 -3.75 -9.99 5.88
N THR A 40 -3.16 -9.57 4.78
CA THR A 40 -2.09 -8.58 4.77
C THR A 40 -2.36 -7.51 3.73
N ALA A 41 -1.98 -7.75 2.48
CA ALA A 41 -2.25 -6.88 1.36
C ALA A 41 -2.15 -7.71 0.08
N GLY A 42 -2.68 -7.17 -1.01
CA GLY A 42 -2.58 -7.85 -2.28
C GLY A 42 -2.96 -6.95 -3.44
N VAL A 43 -2.35 -7.20 -4.59
CA VAL A 43 -2.67 -6.48 -5.83
C VAL A 43 -3.49 -7.39 -6.72
N SER A 44 -4.63 -6.91 -7.18
CA SER A 44 -5.50 -7.64 -8.10
C SER A 44 -5.87 -6.74 -9.27
N LYS A 45 -6.23 -7.38 -10.38
CA LYS A 45 -6.73 -6.68 -11.56
C LYS A 45 -8.24 -6.62 -11.49
N ASN A 46 -8.80 -5.43 -11.71
CA ASN A 46 -10.24 -5.23 -11.76
C ASN A 46 -10.57 -4.51 -13.07
N ASN A 47 -11.11 -5.25 -14.03
CA ASN A 47 -11.35 -4.76 -15.39
C ASN A 47 -10.03 -4.31 -16.03
N ILE A 48 -9.89 -3.02 -16.30
CA ILE A 48 -8.68 -2.45 -16.91
C ILE A 48 -7.73 -1.84 -15.90
N ASN A 49 -8.12 -1.83 -14.63
CA ASN A 49 -7.33 -1.19 -13.57
C ASN A 49 -6.81 -2.23 -12.59
N TYR A 50 -5.71 -1.89 -11.93
CA TYR A 50 -5.19 -2.68 -10.82
C TYR A 50 -5.62 -2.06 -9.50
N GLN A 51 -5.84 -2.90 -8.51
CA GLN A 51 -6.28 -2.49 -7.18
C GLN A 51 -5.36 -3.05 -6.12
N LEU A 52 -4.92 -2.19 -5.21
CA LEU A 52 -4.19 -2.60 -4.03
C LEU A 52 -5.19 -2.67 -2.87
N THR A 53 -5.36 -3.87 -2.32
CA THR A 53 -6.21 -4.10 -1.17
C THR A 53 -5.31 -4.30 0.05
N ILE A 54 -5.59 -3.58 1.13
CA ILE A 54 -4.78 -3.63 2.34
C ILE A 54 -5.66 -3.96 3.54
N ASN A 55 -5.19 -4.90 4.36
CA ASN A 55 -5.80 -5.17 5.65
C ASN A 55 -5.41 -4.06 6.61
N GLU A 56 -6.39 -3.31 7.11
CA GLU A 56 -6.13 -2.15 7.96
C GLU A 56 -5.45 -2.55 9.26
N ASP A 57 -5.91 -3.61 9.90
CA ASP A 57 -5.35 -4.05 11.18
C ASP A 57 -3.89 -4.46 11.03
N PHE A 58 -3.59 -5.17 9.95
CA PHE A 58 -2.22 -5.55 9.65
C PHE A 58 -1.35 -4.32 9.41
N TRP A 59 -1.83 -3.40 8.58
CA TRP A 59 -1.09 -2.17 8.24
C TRP A 59 -0.77 -1.35 9.48
N THR A 60 -1.75 -1.14 10.36
CA THR A 60 -1.55 -0.32 11.54
C THR A 60 -0.60 -0.97 12.54
N SER A 61 -0.43 -2.30 12.49
CA SER A 61 0.50 -3.01 13.36
C SER A 61 1.95 -2.90 12.91
N LEU A 62 2.20 -2.43 11.69
CA LEU A 62 3.56 -2.39 11.11
C LEU A 62 4.27 -1.08 11.42
N SER A 63 5.61 -1.14 11.54
CA SER A 63 6.45 0.04 11.53
C SER A 63 6.53 0.62 10.12
N GLU A 64 7.04 1.85 10.01
CA GLU A 64 7.19 2.50 8.72
C GLU A 64 8.10 1.69 7.78
N ASP A 65 9.20 1.16 8.31
CA ASP A 65 10.12 0.35 7.50
C ASP A 65 9.45 -0.90 6.96
N HIS A 66 8.61 -1.54 7.77
CA HIS A 66 7.89 -2.74 7.35
C HIS A 66 6.80 -2.40 6.33
N ARG A 67 6.17 -1.22 6.46
CA ARG A 67 5.18 -0.76 5.48
C ARG A 67 5.82 -0.53 4.12
N LEU A 68 6.99 0.11 4.09
CA LEU A 68 7.74 0.27 2.84
C LEU A 68 8.07 -1.08 2.22
N GLY A 69 8.56 -2.02 3.02
CA GLY A 69 8.89 -3.36 2.55
C GLY A 69 7.68 -4.10 2.02
N LEU A 70 6.53 -3.96 2.70
CA LEU A 70 5.28 -4.60 2.27
C LEU A 70 4.86 -4.07 0.90
N LEU A 71 4.84 -2.75 0.72
CA LEU A 71 4.44 -2.17 -0.56
C LEU A 71 5.38 -2.56 -1.69
N LYS A 72 6.68 -2.56 -1.44
CA LYS A 72 7.66 -2.98 -2.45
C LYS A 72 7.45 -4.45 -2.82
N HIS A 73 7.14 -5.30 -1.85
CA HIS A 73 6.88 -6.71 -2.09
C HIS A 73 5.66 -6.91 -3.00
N GLU A 74 4.57 -6.17 -2.71
CA GLU A 74 3.34 -6.31 -3.50
C GLU A 74 3.48 -5.74 -4.91
N LEU A 75 4.32 -4.73 -5.10
CA LEU A 75 4.50 -4.08 -6.39
C LEU A 75 5.56 -4.76 -7.26
N ASN A 76 6.24 -5.72 -6.72
CA ASN A 76 7.37 -6.34 -7.41
C ASN A 76 6.94 -7.38 -8.45
#